data_cdae253fdbcbdf52f2811993feef2361
#
_entry.id   cdae253fdbcbdf52f2811993feef2361
#
_cell.length_a   1.000
_cell.length_b   1.000
_cell.length_c   1.000
_cell.angle_alpha   90.00
_cell.angle_beta   90.00
_cell.angle_gamma   90.00
#
_symmetry.space_group_name_H-M   'P 1'
#
loop_
_entity.id
_entity.type
_entity.pdbx_description
1 polymer ?
#
loop_
_entity_poly.entity_id
_entity_poly.type
_entity_poly.pdbx_seq_one_letter_code
_entity_poly.pdbx_strand_id
1 'polypeptide(L)'
;ALAATTGVGNPLRASTVQDSPISQGDGDGAQGDGPHGLGDNPVPSSPELEKGLQKELPKGGPYTETGEGTYRAIGRPGMKVGEGKTKRVKFVIEAGNGLDTNSYGGDEAVSTMIDSTLSDPRSWTHDKNIAFEHIDIDDPTQPPDLRIQLSSPEPARQACADSLISE
;
A
#
# COMPACT_ATOMS: atom_id res chain seq x y z
N ALA A 1 13.09 -15.84 56.05
CA ALA A 1 12.98 -14.37 56.16
C ALA A 1 12.41 -13.81 54.82
N LEU A 2 11.17 -13.36 54.91
CA LEU A 2 10.50 -12.63 53.82
C LEU A 2 10.99 -11.18 53.83
N ALA A 3 11.28 -10.62 52.69
CA ALA A 3 11.32 -9.17 52.48
C ALA A 3 10.48 -8.80 51.26
N ALA A 4 9.38 -8.08 51.52
CA ALA A 4 8.56 -7.47 50.53
C ALA A 4 9.07 -6.06 50.23
N THR A 5 9.29 -5.70 48.96
CA THR A 5 9.56 -4.34 48.56
C THR A 5 8.38 -3.81 47.77
N THR A 6 7.73 -2.78 48.28
CA THR A 6 6.65 -1.99 47.71
C THR A 6 7.16 -1.11 46.60
N GLY A 7 6.59 -1.24 45.41
CA GLY A 7 6.85 -0.35 44.27
C GLY A 7 6.07 0.95 44.37
N VAL A 8 6.77 2.06 44.24
CA VAL A 8 6.21 3.41 44.17
C VAL A 8 5.71 3.69 42.76
N GLY A 9 4.42 3.95 42.63
CA GLY A 9 3.82 4.35 41.36
C GLY A 9 4.15 5.78 40.99
N ASN A 10 4.47 5.98 39.71
CA ASN A 10 4.74 7.28 39.12
C ASN A 10 3.41 7.86 38.60
N PRO A 11 2.98 9.07 38.98
CA PRO A 11 1.75 9.65 38.47
C PRO A 11 1.95 10.21 37.06
N LEU A 12 1.11 9.76 36.13
CA LEU A 12 0.98 10.31 34.79
C LEU A 12 0.49 11.74 34.86
N ARG A 13 1.26 12.65 34.30
CA ARG A 13 0.96 14.07 34.19
C ARG A 13 -0.02 14.27 33.04
N ALA A 14 -1.26 14.64 33.36
CA ALA A 14 -2.25 15.05 32.38
C ALA A 14 -1.84 16.38 31.73
N SER A 15 -1.69 16.35 30.41
CA SER A 15 -1.54 17.58 29.62
C SER A 15 -2.93 18.14 29.32
N THR A 16 -3.23 19.31 29.86
CA THR A 16 -4.43 20.08 29.54
C THR A 16 -4.33 20.61 28.12
N VAL A 17 -5.28 20.22 27.28
CA VAL A 17 -5.50 20.82 25.95
C VAL A 17 -6.18 22.17 26.19
N GLN A 18 -5.57 23.22 25.69
CA GLN A 18 -6.06 24.59 25.76
C GLN A 18 -7.03 24.80 24.60
N ASP A 19 -8.32 24.96 24.93
CA ASP A 19 -9.38 25.37 24.01
C ASP A 19 -9.13 26.80 23.53
N SER A 20 -9.02 26.99 22.23
CA SER A 20 -9.10 28.30 21.59
C SER A 20 -10.51 28.54 21.06
N PRO A 21 -11.14 29.68 21.29
CA PRO A 21 -12.51 29.93 20.88
C PRO A 21 -12.60 30.13 19.36
N ILE A 22 -13.52 29.37 18.76
CA ILE A 22 -13.93 29.54 17.37
C ILE A 22 -14.81 30.79 17.27
N SER A 23 -14.40 31.73 16.45
CA SER A 23 -15.16 32.92 16.09
C SER A 23 -16.41 32.52 15.30
N GLN A 24 -17.59 32.85 15.82
CA GLN A 24 -18.87 32.76 15.10
C GLN A 24 -18.91 33.87 14.04
N GLY A 25 -19.05 33.46 12.78
CA GLY A 25 -19.44 34.30 11.66
C GLY A 25 -20.89 33.99 11.33
N ASP A 26 -21.77 34.95 11.57
CA ASP A 26 -23.16 34.94 11.12
C ASP A 26 -23.19 35.10 9.60
N GLY A 27 -23.92 34.22 8.92
CA GLY A 27 -24.13 34.28 7.48
C GLY A 27 -25.39 33.53 7.07
N ASP A 28 -26.36 34.30 6.75
CA ASP A 28 -27.76 34.11 6.38
C ASP A 28 -28.07 32.93 5.45
N GLY A 29 -29.33 32.46 5.59
CA GLY A 29 -29.87 31.24 5.02
C GLY A 29 -30.02 31.20 3.49
N ALA A 30 -30.02 29.97 3.01
CA ALA A 30 -30.80 29.55 1.85
C ALA A 30 -31.10 28.07 1.97
N GLN A 31 -32.39 27.76 2.07
CA GLN A 31 -32.99 26.44 1.91
C GLN A 31 -32.76 25.93 0.49
N GLY A 32 -32.33 24.69 0.33
CA GLY A 32 -32.26 24.01 -0.95
C GLY A 32 -32.36 22.51 -0.75
N ASP A 33 -33.56 22.00 -1.00
CA ASP A 33 -33.92 20.58 -1.03
C ASP A 33 -33.20 19.81 -2.14
N GLY A 34 -32.86 18.54 -1.85
CA GLY A 34 -32.71 17.51 -2.87
C GLY A 34 -31.35 16.80 -2.86
N PRO A 35 -31.35 15.47 -3.09
CA PRO A 35 -30.13 14.71 -3.22
C PRO A 35 -29.43 15.12 -4.51
N HIS A 36 -28.33 15.84 -4.38
CA HIS A 36 -27.49 16.20 -5.52
C HIS A 36 -26.86 14.93 -6.08
N GLY A 37 -27.45 14.45 -7.17
CA GLY A 37 -26.78 13.58 -8.10
C GLY A 37 -25.45 14.20 -8.49
N LEU A 38 -24.44 13.34 -8.72
CA LEU A 38 -23.18 13.70 -9.33
C LEU A 38 -23.50 14.39 -10.69
N GLY A 39 -23.65 15.70 -10.66
CA GLY A 39 -23.82 16.48 -11.89
C GLY A 39 -22.54 16.39 -12.68
N ASP A 40 -22.68 16.03 -13.96
CA ASP A 40 -21.69 16.22 -15.01
C ASP A 40 -21.41 17.73 -15.17
N ASN A 41 -20.74 18.33 -14.20
CA ASN A 41 -20.11 19.61 -14.40
C ASN A 41 -18.77 19.33 -15.10
N PRO A 42 -18.62 19.69 -16.37
CA PRO A 42 -17.31 19.66 -16.99
C PRO A 42 -16.43 20.59 -16.15
N VAL A 43 -15.39 20.02 -15.54
CA VAL A 43 -14.34 20.81 -14.88
C VAL A 43 -13.85 21.80 -15.92
N PRO A 44 -13.96 23.13 -15.71
CA PRO A 44 -13.44 24.06 -16.66
C PRO A 44 -11.93 23.83 -16.80
N SER A 45 -11.52 23.36 -17.97
CA SER A 45 -10.11 23.27 -18.34
C SER A 45 -9.57 24.67 -18.42
N SER A 46 -8.99 25.16 -17.32
CA SER A 46 -8.29 26.44 -17.39
C SER A 46 -6.99 26.23 -18.15
N PRO A 47 -6.62 27.13 -19.05
CA PRO A 47 -5.36 27.06 -19.80
C PRO A 47 -4.11 26.97 -18.89
N GLU A 48 -4.24 27.41 -17.65
CA GLU A 48 -3.18 27.28 -16.64
C GLU A 48 -3.06 25.88 -16.08
N LEU A 49 -4.17 25.13 -15.98
CA LEU A 49 -4.17 23.73 -15.55
C LEU A 49 -3.51 22.85 -16.61
N GLU A 50 -3.80 23.10 -17.88
CA GLU A 50 -3.16 22.39 -19.00
C GLU A 50 -1.66 22.69 -19.10
N LYS A 51 -1.24 23.93 -18.85
CA LYS A 51 0.18 24.28 -18.72
C LYS A 51 0.87 23.61 -17.53
N GLY A 52 0.13 23.36 -16.44
CA GLY A 52 0.62 22.61 -15.28
C GLY A 52 0.82 21.13 -15.58
N LEU A 53 -0.07 20.54 -16.40
CA LEU A 53 0.00 19.14 -16.82
C LEU A 53 1.07 18.87 -17.90
N GLN A 54 1.46 19.89 -18.66
CA GLN A 54 2.56 19.82 -19.63
C GLN A 54 3.94 20.05 -19.01
N LYS A 55 4.00 20.33 -17.70
CA LYS A 55 5.27 20.41 -17.01
C LYS A 55 5.84 19.00 -16.95
N GLU A 56 6.94 18.83 -17.67
CA GLU A 56 7.69 17.57 -17.68
C GLU A 56 7.89 17.09 -16.23
N LEU A 57 7.44 15.88 -15.93
CA LEU A 57 7.63 15.29 -14.60
C LEU A 57 9.10 15.37 -14.24
N PRO A 58 9.45 15.69 -12.99
CA PRO A 58 10.84 15.71 -12.58
C PRO A 58 11.48 14.37 -12.91
N LYS A 59 12.70 14.40 -13.43
CA LYS A 59 13.44 13.17 -13.73
C LYS A 59 13.49 12.32 -12.46
N GLY A 60 13.03 11.09 -12.58
CA GLY A 60 13.16 10.11 -11.52
C GLY A 60 14.60 9.94 -11.06
N GLY A 61 14.80 9.40 -9.87
CA GLY A 61 16.14 8.99 -9.41
C GLY A 61 16.74 7.91 -10.31
N PRO A 62 18.01 7.56 -10.09
CA PRO A 62 18.65 6.46 -10.81
C PRO A 62 17.88 5.16 -10.58
N TYR A 63 17.67 4.39 -11.63
CA TYR A 63 17.00 3.11 -11.58
C TYR A 63 17.71 2.08 -12.48
N THR A 64 17.48 0.80 -12.23
CA THR A 64 18.01 -0.28 -13.03
C THR A 64 17.05 -0.55 -14.19
N GLU A 65 17.44 -0.22 -15.43
CA GLU A 65 16.62 -0.44 -16.63
C GLU A 65 16.51 -1.94 -16.95
N THR A 66 17.63 -2.62 -16.94
CA THR A 66 17.74 -4.04 -17.29
C THR A 66 18.21 -4.81 -16.07
N GLY A 67 17.38 -5.69 -15.56
CA GLY A 67 17.73 -6.65 -14.51
C GLY A 67 18.22 -7.97 -15.11
N GLU A 68 18.44 -8.95 -14.26
CA GLU A 68 18.95 -10.28 -14.67
C GLU A 68 17.83 -11.19 -15.23
N GLY A 69 16.57 -10.76 -15.22
CA GLY A 69 15.41 -11.59 -15.64
C GLY A 69 15.09 -12.75 -14.70
N THR A 70 15.78 -12.82 -13.57
CA THR A 70 15.54 -13.78 -12.50
C THR A 70 15.10 -13.09 -11.23
N TYR A 71 14.48 -13.84 -10.29
CA TYR A 71 13.90 -13.28 -9.09
C TYR A 71 14.35 -14.02 -7.85
N ARG A 72 14.40 -13.33 -6.73
CA ARG A 72 14.63 -13.88 -5.39
C ARG A 72 13.43 -13.59 -4.51
N ALA A 73 13.04 -14.52 -3.67
CA ALA A 73 12.03 -14.28 -2.65
C ALA A 73 12.53 -13.26 -1.64
N ILE A 74 11.64 -12.36 -1.24
CA ILE A 74 11.91 -11.34 -0.22
C ILE A 74 10.82 -11.32 0.83
N GLY A 75 11.17 -10.82 2.02
CA GLY A 75 10.24 -10.71 3.15
C GLY A 75 10.13 -11.99 3.96
N ARG A 76 9.26 -11.93 4.96
CA ARG A 76 9.03 -13.02 5.88
C ARG A 76 7.64 -13.58 5.70
N PRO A 77 7.50 -14.86 5.33
CA PRO A 77 6.20 -15.51 5.24
C PRO A 77 5.49 -15.53 6.60
N GLY A 78 4.17 -15.69 6.58
CA GLY A 78 3.37 -15.87 7.80
C GLY A 78 2.24 -14.86 7.99
N MET A 79 2.20 -13.77 7.21
CA MET A 79 1.06 -12.84 7.24
C MET A 79 -0.20 -13.57 6.75
N LYS A 80 -1.29 -13.43 7.54
CA LYS A 80 -2.62 -13.95 7.20
C LYS A 80 -3.64 -12.87 7.50
N VAL A 81 -4.44 -12.48 6.52
CA VAL A 81 -5.41 -11.40 6.65
C VAL A 81 -6.68 -11.69 5.84
N GLY A 82 -7.82 -11.20 6.33
CA GLY A 82 -9.13 -11.42 5.74
C GLY A 82 -9.83 -12.69 6.23
N GLU A 83 -11.16 -12.75 6.07
CA GLU A 83 -11.95 -13.91 6.50
C GLU A 83 -11.81 -15.09 5.52
N GLY A 84 -11.77 -14.81 4.21
CA GLY A 84 -11.57 -15.82 3.17
C GLY A 84 -12.72 -16.83 3.07
N LYS A 85 -13.96 -16.36 3.14
CA LYS A 85 -15.14 -17.24 3.08
C LYS A 85 -15.24 -18.03 1.78
N THR A 86 -14.77 -17.43 0.68
CA THR A 86 -14.80 -18.05 -0.64
C THR A 86 -13.42 -18.43 -1.13
N LYS A 87 -12.43 -17.55 -0.96
CA LYS A 87 -11.08 -17.76 -1.48
C LYS A 87 -10.01 -17.23 -0.52
N ARG A 88 -9.00 -18.05 -0.29
CA ARG A 88 -7.73 -17.67 0.31
C ARG A 88 -6.67 -17.66 -0.78
N VAL A 89 -6.07 -16.52 -1.03
CA VAL A 89 -5.01 -16.33 -2.02
C VAL A 89 -3.67 -16.48 -1.33
N LYS A 90 -2.93 -17.50 -1.68
CA LYS A 90 -1.55 -17.70 -1.23
C LYS A 90 -0.63 -16.92 -2.13
N PHE A 91 0.23 -16.08 -1.56
CA PHE A 91 1.14 -15.26 -2.35
C PHE A 91 2.56 -15.30 -1.83
N VAL A 92 3.49 -14.96 -2.72
CA VAL A 92 4.90 -14.73 -2.43
C VAL A 92 5.30 -13.37 -2.95
N ILE A 93 6.34 -12.78 -2.34
CA ILE A 93 6.91 -11.51 -2.77
C ILE A 93 8.32 -11.79 -3.28
N GLU A 94 8.61 -11.27 -4.45
CA GLU A 94 9.89 -11.49 -5.12
C GLU A 94 10.47 -10.15 -5.62
N ALA A 95 11.79 -10.01 -5.57
CA ALA A 95 12.51 -8.90 -6.20
C ALA A 95 13.41 -9.43 -7.30
N GLY A 96 13.45 -8.71 -8.42
CA GLY A 96 14.34 -9.04 -9.53
C GLY A 96 15.81 -8.96 -9.11
N ASN A 97 16.58 -9.96 -9.54
CA ASN A 97 18.03 -9.94 -9.34
C ASN A 97 18.64 -8.81 -10.18
N GLY A 98 19.65 -8.16 -9.63
CA GLY A 98 20.22 -6.94 -10.20
C GLY A 98 19.52 -5.64 -9.78
N LEU A 99 18.34 -5.69 -9.11
CA LEU A 99 17.73 -4.52 -8.51
C LEU A 99 18.41 -4.16 -7.18
N ASP A 100 18.80 -2.90 -7.05
CA ASP A 100 19.24 -2.32 -5.79
C ASP A 100 18.02 -1.84 -4.97
N THR A 101 17.52 -2.72 -4.13
CA THR A 101 16.38 -2.40 -3.25
C THR A 101 16.76 -1.47 -2.09
N ASN A 102 18.07 -1.23 -1.84
CA ASN A 102 18.50 -0.34 -0.76
C ASN A 102 17.98 1.09 -0.97
N SER A 103 17.81 1.53 -2.22
CA SER A 103 17.20 2.82 -2.54
C SER A 103 15.75 2.95 -2.08
N TYR A 104 15.08 1.83 -1.81
CA TYR A 104 13.69 1.74 -1.32
C TYR A 104 13.60 1.25 0.13
N GLY A 105 14.73 1.26 0.86
CA GLY A 105 14.81 0.78 2.24
C GLY A 105 15.16 -0.70 2.41
N GLY A 106 15.53 -1.39 1.32
CA GLY A 106 15.91 -2.80 1.29
C GLY A 106 14.73 -3.75 1.07
N ASP A 107 15.06 -5.03 0.86
CA ASP A 107 14.09 -6.10 0.60
C ASP A 107 13.01 -6.20 1.69
N GLU A 108 13.39 -6.02 2.96
CA GLU A 108 12.46 -6.06 4.11
C GLU A 108 11.44 -4.91 4.06
N ALA A 109 11.88 -3.69 3.73
CA ALA A 109 10.98 -2.53 3.65
C ALA A 109 9.98 -2.68 2.50
N VAL A 110 10.42 -3.16 1.34
CA VAL A 110 9.55 -3.44 0.19
C VAL A 110 8.49 -4.47 0.55
N SER A 111 8.89 -5.59 1.15
CA SER A 111 7.99 -6.64 1.57
C SER A 111 6.99 -6.15 2.62
N THR A 112 7.45 -5.43 3.64
CA THR A 112 6.59 -4.87 4.69
C THR A 112 5.55 -3.91 4.11
N MET A 113 5.92 -3.11 3.12
CA MET A 113 5.00 -2.20 2.45
C MET A 113 3.89 -2.97 1.70
N ILE A 114 4.25 -4.06 1.01
CA ILE A 114 3.30 -4.91 0.31
C ILE A 114 2.36 -5.60 1.30
N ASP A 115 2.89 -6.22 2.34
CA ASP A 115 2.11 -6.88 3.38
C ASP A 115 1.16 -5.90 4.08
N SER A 116 1.63 -4.69 4.37
CA SER A 116 0.82 -3.62 4.97
C SER A 116 -0.31 -3.17 4.05
N THR A 117 -0.04 -3.08 2.74
CA THR A 117 -1.04 -2.71 1.75
C THR A 117 -2.13 -3.77 1.64
N LEU A 118 -1.76 -5.05 1.59
CA LEU A 118 -2.74 -6.14 1.52
C LEU A 118 -3.52 -6.32 2.82
N SER A 119 -2.92 -6.02 3.97
CA SER A 119 -3.57 -6.11 5.29
C SER A 119 -4.39 -4.89 5.67
N ASP A 120 -4.35 -3.80 4.90
CA ASP A 120 -5.17 -2.63 5.15
C ASP A 120 -6.66 -3.01 5.06
N PRO A 121 -7.50 -2.67 6.07
CA PRO A 121 -8.93 -2.99 6.05
C PRO A 121 -9.71 -2.38 4.88
N ARG A 122 -9.14 -1.38 4.22
CA ARG A 122 -9.71 -0.73 3.02
C ARG A 122 -9.31 -1.41 1.72
N SER A 123 -8.40 -2.40 1.78
CA SER A 123 -7.95 -3.17 0.63
C SER A 123 -8.96 -4.23 0.23
N TRP A 124 -8.56 -5.17 -0.62
CA TRP A 124 -9.40 -6.28 -1.09
C TRP A 124 -9.95 -7.16 0.04
N THR A 125 -9.32 -7.17 1.21
CA THR A 125 -9.81 -7.89 2.40
C THR A 125 -11.02 -7.25 3.07
N HIS A 126 -11.43 -6.05 2.61
CA HIS A 126 -12.73 -5.48 2.95
C HIS A 126 -13.87 -6.42 2.50
N ASP A 127 -13.70 -7.08 1.38
CA ASP A 127 -14.57 -8.20 0.97
C ASP A 127 -14.24 -9.43 1.82
N LYS A 128 -15.20 -9.84 2.66
CA LYS A 128 -15.06 -11.00 3.56
C LYS A 128 -14.89 -12.33 2.82
N ASN A 129 -15.12 -12.36 1.52
CA ASN A 129 -14.92 -13.55 0.68
C ASN A 129 -13.45 -13.82 0.41
N ILE A 130 -12.60 -12.80 0.51
CA ILE A 130 -11.18 -12.87 0.15
C ILE A 130 -10.32 -12.86 1.41
N ALA A 131 -9.26 -13.64 1.40
CA ALA A 131 -8.16 -13.59 2.35
C ALA A 131 -6.84 -13.73 1.62
N PHE A 132 -5.79 -13.14 2.18
CA PHE A 132 -4.41 -13.29 1.71
C PHE A 132 -3.56 -14.02 2.75
N GLU A 133 -2.65 -14.83 2.25
CA GLU A 133 -1.66 -15.54 3.05
C GLU A 133 -0.30 -15.46 2.38
N HIS A 134 0.67 -14.79 3.04
CA HIS A 134 2.05 -14.74 2.61
C HIS A 134 2.73 -16.06 2.98
N ILE A 135 3.04 -16.88 1.98
CA ILE A 135 3.59 -18.22 2.15
C ILE A 135 5.09 -18.24 1.86
N ASP A 136 5.75 -19.30 2.30
CA ASP A 136 7.13 -19.60 1.96
C ASP A 136 7.19 -20.19 0.54
N ILE A 137 8.00 -19.60 -0.34
CA ILE A 137 8.19 -20.09 -1.71
C ILE A 137 8.89 -21.45 -1.75
N ASP A 138 9.69 -21.74 -0.74
CA ASP A 138 10.46 -22.99 -0.65
C ASP A 138 9.64 -24.15 -0.07
N ASP A 139 8.39 -23.90 0.36
CA ASP A 139 7.48 -24.96 0.79
C ASP A 139 6.79 -25.63 -0.42
N PRO A 140 7.22 -26.83 -0.83
CA PRO A 140 6.68 -27.50 -2.00
C PRO A 140 5.21 -27.96 -1.82
N THR A 141 4.71 -27.94 -0.59
CA THR A 141 3.32 -28.33 -0.27
C THR A 141 2.33 -27.21 -0.48
N GLN A 142 2.82 -25.99 -0.66
CA GLN A 142 2.01 -24.79 -0.78
C GLN A 142 2.38 -23.95 -2.01
N PRO A 143 1.98 -24.35 -3.21
CA PRO A 143 2.23 -23.54 -4.39
C PRO A 143 1.52 -22.18 -4.27
N PRO A 144 2.16 -21.08 -4.66
CA PRO A 144 1.53 -19.76 -4.65
C PRO A 144 0.47 -19.63 -5.74
N ASP A 145 -0.66 -19.01 -5.40
CA ASP A 145 -1.67 -18.58 -6.36
C ASP A 145 -1.27 -17.27 -7.06
N LEU A 146 -0.46 -16.45 -6.39
CA LEU A 146 -0.06 -15.12 -6.85
C LEU A 146 1.43 -14.89 -6.54
N ARG A 147 2.14 -14.32 -7.51
CA ARG A 147 3.49 -13.80 -7.34
C ARG A 147 3.48 -12.29 -7.48
N ILE A 148 3.92 -11.57 -6.46
CA ILE A 148 4.06 -10.12 -6.49
C ILE A 148 5.54 -9.84 -6.73
N GLN A 149 5.84 -9.31 -7.92
CA GLN A 149 7.22 -9.15 -8.36
C GLN A 149 7.59 -7.68 -8.52
N LEU A 150 8.61 -7.23 -7.80
CA LEU A 150 9.29 -5.98 -8.09
C LEU A 150 10.31 -6.24 -9.21
N SER A 151 10.07 -5.66 -10.38
CA SER A 151 10.89 -5.91 -11.57
C SER A 151 11.48 -4.61 -12.11
N SER A 152 12.62 -4.72 -12.79
CA SER A 152 13.11 -3.66 -13.65
C SER A 152 12.25 -3.54 -14.92
N PRO A 153 12.26 -2.38 -15.62
CA PRO A 153 11.36 -2.12 -16.74
C PRO A 153 11.47 -3.11 -17.87
N GLU A 154 12.68 -3.54 -18.24
CA GLU A 154 12.88 -4.42 -19.39
C GLU A 154 12.27 -5.81 -19.21
N PRO A 155 12.55 -6.58 -18.12
CA PRO A 155 11.87 -7.84 -17.87
C PRO A 155 10.34 -7.70 -17.74
N ALA A 156 9.84 -6.59 -17.19
CA ALA A 156 8.41 -6.34 -17.09
C ALA A 156 7.77 -6.17 -18.49
N ARG A 157 8.41 -5.41 -19.39
CA ARG A 157 7.94 -5.26 -20.79
C ARG A 157 7.93 -6.61 -21.53
N GLN A 158 8.98 -7.41 -21.32
CA GLN A 158 9.07 -8.73 -21.95
C GLN A 158 7.94 -9.66 -21.48
N ALA A 159 7.69 -9.73 -20.18
CA ALA A 159 6.61 -10.54 -19.60
C ALA A 159 5.23 -10.11 -20.12
N CYS A 160 4.99 -8.80 -20.27
CA CYS A 160 3.76 -8.27 -20.85
C CYS A 160 3.64 -8.62 -22.34
N ALA A 161 4.73 -8.55 -23.10
CA ALA A 161 4.72 -8.92 -24.52
C ALA A 161 4.42 -10.40 -24.72
N ASP A 162 5.05 -11.27 -23.93
CA ASP A 162 4.86 -12.72 -24.00
C ASP A 162 3.43 -13.13 -23.64
N SER A 163 2.79 -12.43 -22.70
CA SER A 163 1.40 -12.69 -22.33
C SER A 163 0.39 -12.30 -23.40
N LEU A 164 0.70 -11.29 -24.23
CA LEU A 164 -0.17 -10.85 -25.34
C LEU A 164 -0.08 -11.74 -26.59
N ILE A 165 0.98 -12.57 -26.69
CA ILE A 165 1.19 -13.48 -27.84
C ILE A 165 0.55 -14.84 -27.60
N SER A 166 0.22 -15.15 -26.34
CA SER A 166 -0.30 -16.48 -25.94
C SER A 166 -1.82 -16.63 -26.01
N GLU A 167 -2.55 -15.65 -26.54
CA GLU A 167 -3.97 -15.70 -26.90
C GLU A 167 -4.11 -15.96 -28.42
#